data_913af938fc55b39b288b9eaebaf08066
#
_entry.id   913af938fc55b39b288b9eaebaf08066
#
_cell.length_a   1.000
_cell.length_b   1.000
_cell.length_c   1.000
_cell.angle_alpha   90.00
_cell.angle_beta   90.00
_cell.angle_gamma   90.00
#
_symmetry.space_group_name_H-M   'P 1'
#
loop_
_entity.id
_entity.type
_entity.pdbx_description
1 polymer ?
#
loop_
_entity_poly.entity_id
_entity_poly.type
_entity_poly.pdbx_seq_one_letter_code
_entity_poly.pdbx_strand_id
1 'polypeptide(L)'
;MFGVWKRKPATPDVVIYTKPDCPLCDKAKALLEELSKEFPFNLIEKDVTSEEKARKYYADRVPVILVNGREVAGYPPEEKWVKIALKNAHRLDMRPI
;
A
#
# COMPACT_ATOMS: atom_id res chain seq x y z
N MET A 1 -0.40 -26.78 12.72
CA MET A 1 -0.16 -26.27 12.22
C MET A 1 -0.46 -25.92 11.45
N PHE A 2 -0.77 -25.61 11.21
CA PHE A 2 -0.95 -25.25 10.76
C PHE A 2 -1.36 -24.46 9.86
N GLY A 3 -2.35 -23.95 9.48
CA GLY A 3 -2.76 -23.09 8.43
C GLY A 3 -1.92 -21.90 8.17
N VAL A 4 -1.05 -21.61 9.11
CA VAL A 4 -0.23 -20.40 9.02
C VAL A 4 0.66 -20.40 7.79
N TRP A 5 1.07 -21.52 7.34
CA TRP A 5 1.96 -21.52 6.22
C TRP A 5 1.26 -21.38 4.89
N LYS A 6 0.01 -21.27 4.85
CA LYS A 6 -0.67 -20.97 3.61
C LYS A 6 -0.47 -19.54 3.17
N ARG A 7 -0.12 -18.68 4.10
CA ARG A 7 0.17 -17.30 3.79
C ARG A 7 1.64 -17.17 3.47
N LYS A 8 1.95 -16.29 2.56
CA LYS A 8 3.33 -16.00 2.25
C LYS A 8 3.80 -14.92 3.21
N PRO A 9 4.61 -15.27 4.20
CA PRO A 9 4.96 -14.28 5.22
C PRO A 9 5.73 -13.09 4.67
N ALA A 10 6.40 -13.25 3.55
CA ALA A 10 7.16 -12.17 2.97
C ALA A 10 6.34 -11.29 2.04
N THR A 11 5.05 -11.54 1.90
CA THR A 11 4.21 -10.76 1.00
C THR A 11 3.54 -9.64 1.77
N PRO A 12 3.96 -8.39 1.58
CA PRO A 12 3.37 -7.28 2.32
C PRO A 12 2.01 -6.90 1.80
N ASP A 13 1.25 -6.21 2.63
CA ASP A 13 -0.01 -5.62 2.25
C ASP A 13 0.22 -4.16 1.90
N VAL A 14 -0.25 -3.77 0.73
CA VAL A 14 -0.19 -2.38 0.30
C VAL A 14 -1.60 -1.85 0.22
N VAL A 15 -1.90 -0.85 1.03
CA VAL A 15 -3.20 -0.21 1.04
C VAL A 15 -3.07 1.15 0.36
N ILE A 16 -3.98 1.42 -0.55
CA ILE A 16 -4.06 2.75 -1.15
C ILE A 16 -5.43 3.33 -0.81
N TYR A 17 -5.44 4.50 -0.18
CA TYR A 17 -6.67 5.24 0.07
C TYR A 17 -6.92 6.17 -1.08
N THR A 18 -8.12 6.08 -1.64
CA THR A 18 -8.53 6.85 -2.80
C THR A 18 -9.87 7.51 -2.54
N LYS A 19 -10.32 8.31 -3.48
CA LYS A 19 -11.67 8.84 -3.45
C LYS A 19 -12.21 8.88 -4.87
N PRO A 20 -13.53 8.99 -5.04
CA PRO A 20 -14.11 9.07 -6.39
C PRO A 20 -13.59 10.27 -7.15
N ASP A 21 -13.50 10.13 -8.46
CA ASP A 21 -13.10 11.21 -9.36
C ASP A 21 -11.76 11.83 -8.99
N CYS A 22 -10.78 10.96 -8.74
CA CYS A 22 -9.45 11.40 -8.35
C CYS A 22 -8.42 10.92 -9.39
N PRO A 23 -8.05 11.77 -10.35
CA PRO A 23 -7.07 11.35 -11.35
C PRO A 23 -5.72 10.99 -10.76
N LEU A 24 -5.34 11.65 -9.68
CA LEU A 24 -4.07 11.33 -9.02
C LEU A 24 -4.12 9.98 -8.35
N CYS A 25 -5.29 9.58 -7.85
CA CYS A 25 -5.47 8.25 -7.30
C CYS A 25 -5.31 7.20 -8.39
N ASP A 26 -5.82 7.48 -9.58
CA ASP A 26 -5.67 6.56 -10.70
C ASP A 26 -4.20 6.40 -11.08
N LYS A 27 -3.46 7.49 -11.07
CA LYS A 27 -2.03 7.42 -11.37
C LYS A 27 -1.29 6.62 -10.31
N ALA A 28 -1.66 6.79 -9.06
CA ALA A 28 -1.02 6.04 -7.99
C ALA A 28 -1.32 4.55 -8.10
N LYS A 29 -2.55 4.20 -8.47
CA LYS A 29 -2.89 2.80 -8.67
C LYS A 29 -2.10 2.21 -9.84
N ALA A 30 -1.96 2.96 -10.92
CA ALA A 30 -1.18 2.49 -12.06
C ALA A 30 0.28 2.24 -11.66
N LEU A 31 0.84 3.14 -10.85
CA LEU A 31 2.18 2.96 -10.34
C LEU A 31 2.30 1.67 -9.53
N LEU A 32 1.34 1.43 -8.65
CA LEU A 32 1.39 0.23 -7.84
C LEU A 32 1.24 -1.04 -8.67
N GLU A 33 0.41 -0.98 -9.70
CA GLU A 33 0.27 -2.13 -10.60
C GLU A 33 1.57 -2.43 -11.32
N GLU A 34 2.28 -1.40 -11.74
CA GLU A 34 3.60 -1.60 -12.34
C GLU A 34 4.58 -2.20 -11.35
N LEU A 35 4.58 -1.69 -10.14
CA LEU A 35 5.50 -2.19 -9.12
C LEU A 35 5.19 -3.62 -8.72
N SER A 36 3.95 -4.05 -8.85
CA SER A 36 3.58 -5.41 -8.50
C SER A 36 4.25 -6.44 -9.40
N LYS A 37 4.70 -6.02 -10.56
CA LYS A 37 5.43 -6.92 -11.46
C LYS A 37 6.84 -7.18 -10.96
N GLU A 38 7.36 -6.27 -10.18
CA GLU A 38 8.72 -6.35 -9.66
C GLU A 38 8.75 -6.83 -8.21
N PHE A 39 7.78 -6.40 -7.42
CA PHE A 39 7.70 -6.73 -5.99
C PHE A 39 6.35 -7.35 -5.69
N PRO A 40 6.29 -8.59 -5.23
CA PRO A 40 5.01 -9.18 -4.89
C PRO A 40 4.41 -8.53 -3.65
N PHE A 41 3.15 -8.15 -3.75
CA PHE A 41 2.42 -7.62 -2.61
C PHE A 41 0.92 -7.77 -2.85
N ASN A 42 0.16 -7.67 -1.78
CA ASN A 42 -1.30 -7.67 -1.85
C ASN A 42 -1.75 -6.23 -1.93
N LEU A 43 -2.48 -5.89 -3.00
CA LEU A 43 -2.96 -4.53 -3.19
C LEU A 43 -4.40 -4.43 -2.71
N ILE A 44 -4.63 -3.51 -1.79
CA ILE A 44 -5.94 -3.30 -1.20
C ILE A 44 -6.32 -1.84 -1.42
N GLU A 45 -7.37 -1.62 -2.19
CA GLU A 45 -7.85 -0.27 -2.44
C GLU A 45 -8.98 0.03 -1.47
N LYS A 46 -8.92 1.18 -0.80
CA LYS A 46 -9.96 1.61 0.11
C LYS A 46 -10.42 3.00 -0.24
N ASP A 47 -11.74 3.18 -0.24
CA ASP A 47 -12.33 4.49 -0.45
C ASP A 47 -12.28 5.26 0.86
N VAL A 48 -11.59 6.38 0.85
CA VAL A 48 -11.39 7.15 2.06
C VAL A 48 -12.69 7.68 2.65
N THR A 49 -13.72 7.80 1.82
CA THR A 49 -15.01 8.29 2.30
C THR A 49 -15.84 7.22 2.97
N SER A 50 -15.45 5.96 2.88
CA SER A 50 -16.23 4.87 3.44
C SER A 50 -15.92 4.60 4.90
N GLU A 51 -14.85 5.18 5.43
CA GLU A 51 -14.44 5.00 6.82
C GLU A 51 -14.24 6.36 7.45
N GLU A 52 -14.88 6.57 8.59
CA GLU A 52 -14.84 7.88 9.22
C GLU A 52 -13.42 8.29 9.61
N LYS A 53 -12.66 7.36 10.16
CA LYS A 53 -11.28 7.68 10.55
C LYS A 53 -10.43 8.01 9.34
N ALA A 54 -10.57 7.24 8.29
CA ALA A 54 -9.79 7.47 7.08
C ALA A 54 -10.14 8.81 6.46
N ARG A 55 -11.44 9.13 6.45
CA ARG A 55 -11.88 10.41 5.91
C ARG A 55 -11.27 11.56 6.69
N LYS A 56 -11.24 11.43 8.00
CA LYS A 56 -10.71 12.47 8.86
C LYS A 56 -9.21 12.69 8.65
N TYR A 57 -8.45 11.61 8.48
CA TYR A 57 -7.00 11.73 8.41
C TYR A 57 -6.46 11.86 7.01
N TYR A 58 -7.15 11.31 6.01
CA TYR A 58 -6.56 11.19 4.68
C TYR A 58 -7.32 11.88 3.57
N ALA A 59 -8.56 12.34 3.81
CA ALA A 59 -9.39 12.82 2.71
C ALA A 59 -8.74 13.96 1.93
N ASP A 60 -8.00 14.81 2.61
CA ASP A 60 -7.34 15.94 1.97
C ASP A 60 -6.00 15.58 1.34
N ARG A 61 -5.56 14.36 1.52
CA ARG A 61 -4.23 13.94 1.11
C ARG A 61 -4.20 12.75 0.18
N VAL A 62 -5.36 12.28 -0.26
CA VAL A 62 -5.39 11.13 -1.17
C VAL A 62 -4.70 11.49 -2.48
N PRO A 63 -4.00 10.55 -3.10
CA PRO A 63 -3.84 9.16 -2.68
C PRO A 63 -2.85 9.02 -1.52
N VAL A 64 -3.14 8.09 -0.63
CA VAL A 64 -2.23 7.76 0.47
C VAL A 64 -1.90 6.27 0.38
N ILE A 65 -0.62 5.94 0.41
CA ILE A 65 -0.16 4.57 0.24
C ILE A 65 0.49 4.11 1.53
N LEU A 66 0.02 2.96 2.03
CA LEU A 66 0.58 2.36 3.22
C LEU A 66 1.13 0.98 2.89
N VAL A 67 2.31 0.67 3.40
CA VAL A 67 2.90 -0.66 3.27
C VAL A 67 2.94 -1.26 4.66
N ASN A 68 2.23 -2.37 4.83
CA ASN A 68 2.10 -3.04 6.12
C ASN A 68 1.66 -2.07 7.22
N GLY A 69 0.70 -1.20 6.88
CA GLY A 69 0.13 -0.27 7.84
C GLY A 69 0.90 1.00 8.06
N ARG A 70 2.04 1.18 7.41
CA ARG A 70 2.86 2.38 7.58
C ARG A 70 2.74 3.26 6.35
N GLU A 71 2.40 4.51 6.55
CA GLU A 71 2.29 5.45 5.45
C GLU A 71 3.66 5.71 4.83
N VAL A 72 3.78 5.49 3.54
CA VAL A 72 5.06 5.60 2.86
C VAL A 72 5.05 6.60 1.72
N ALA A 73 3.89 6.93 1.21
CA ALA A 73 3.78 7.90 0.13
C ALA A 73 2.42 8.54 0.19
N GLY A 74 2.38 9.77 -0.23
CA GLY A 74 1.14 10.50 -0.31
C GLY A 74 1.04 11.17 -1.65
N TYR A 75 0.77 12.44 -1.67
CA TYR A 75 0.58 13.20 -2.90
C TYR A 75 1.74 14.16 -3.09
N PRO A 76 2.39 14.14 -4.25
CA PRO A 76 2.32 13.11 -5.29
C PRO A 76 3.11 11.87 -4.88
N PRO A 77 2.66 10.70 -5.26
CA PRO A 77 3.39 9.51 -4.89
C PRO A 77 4.69 9.42 -5.67
N GLU A 78 5.76 9.13 -4.98
CA GLU A 78 7.07 8.97 -5.61
C GLU A 78 7.44 7.51 -5.62
N GLU A 79 7.75 7.04 -6.79
CA GLU A 79 8.03 5.62 -7.01
C GLU A 79 9.16 5.13 -6.12
N LYS A 80 10.20 5.94 -5.96
CA LYS A 80 11.37 5.49 -5.22
C LYS A 80 11.05 5.20 -3.74
N TRP A 81 10.18 5.99 -3.13
CA TRP A 81 9.83 5.76 -1.74
C TRP A 81 9.02 4.47 -1.57
N VAL A 82 8.14 4.23 -2.53
CA VAL A 82 7.35 3.00 -2.49
C VAL A 82 8.25 1.79 -2.69
N LYS A 83 9.18 1.88 -3.63
CA LYS A 83 10.13 0.79 -3.87
C LYS A 83 10.97 0.49 -2.62
N ILE A 84 11.45 1.52 -1.97
CA ILE A 84 12.25 1.34 -0.77
C ILE A 84 11.42 0.67 0.32
N ALA A 85 10.18 1.12 0.48
CA ALA A 85 9.31 0.53 1.48
C ALA A 85 9.00 -0.93 1.19
N LEU A 86 8.79 -1.27 -0.07
CA LEU A 86 8.50 -2.64 -0.46
C LEU A 86 9.70 -3.53 -0.23
N LYS A 87 10.90 -3.06 -0.57
CA LYS A 87 12.10 -3.82 -0.31
C LYS A 87 12.28 -4.08 1.18
N ASN A 88 12.06 -3.07 1.99
CA ASN A 88 12.23 -3.20 3.44
C ASN A 88 11.16 -4.07 4.04
N ALA A 89 9.94 -3.98 3.55
CA ALA A 89 8.86 -4.81 4.04
C ALA A 89 9.12 -6.28 3.77
N HIS A 90 9.60 -6.57 2.57
CA HIS A 90 9.96 -7.93 2.20
C HIS A 90 11.02 -8.49 3.13
N ARG A 91 12.05 -7.69 3.36
CA ARG A 91 13.15 -8.11 4.22
C ARG A 91 12.71 -8.33 5.65
N LEU A 92 11.89 -7.43 6.15
CA LEU A 92 11.41 -7.52 7.53
C LEU A 92 10.50 -8.72 7.72
N ASP A 93 9.67 -9.00 6.73
CA ASP A 93 8.75 -10.13 6.81
C ASP A 93 9.48 -11.46 6.82
N MET A 94 10.68 -11.48 6.28
CA MET A 94 11.46 -12.69 6.25
C MET A 94 12.32 -12.89 7.47
N ARG A 95 12.40 -11.91 8.35
CA ARG A 95 13.23 -12.03 9.53
C ARG A 95 12.54 -12.88 10.57
N PRO A 96 13.28 -13.80 11.16
CA PRO A 96 12.73 -14.54 12.29
C PRO A 96 12.59 -13.61 13.50
N ILE A 97 11.63 -13.90 14.29
CA ILE A 97 11.38 -13.09 15.47
C ILE A 97 11.99 -13.67 16.71
#